data_122967b9f5f509de6ee6afb15ee17f72
#
_entry.id   122967b9f5f509de6ee6afb15ee17f72
#
_cell.length_a   1.000
_cell.length_b   1.000
_cell.length_c   1.000
_cell.angle_alpha   90.00
_cell.angle_beta   90.00
_cell.angle_gamma   90.00
#
_symmetry.space_group_name_H-M   'P 1'
#
loop_
_entity.id
_entity.type
_entity.pdbx_description
1 polymer ?
#
loop_
_entity_poly.entity_id
_entity_poly.type
_entity_poly.pdbx_seq_one_letter_code
_entity_poly.pdbx_strand_id
1 'polypeptide(L)'
;MDLYATVPSPVEAVFGHLADPSRLGDWLPDVSPADPELSGGIGADFPLTVHVDGTEVAASGEETAFEPPWLVGYRLFIGSRVHGIRVTCTADARGTRIHIHQPDDGAALLVDLARLTRALRAAAG
;
A
#
# COMPACT_ATOMS: atom_id res chain seq x y z
N MET A 1 -6.55 13.08 1.55
CA MET A 1 -5.94 13.07 0.21
C MET A 1 -6.39 11.83 -0.52
N ASP A 2 -6.81 11.99 -1.76
CA ASP A 2 -7.32 10.91 -2.59
C ASP A 2 -6.54 10.82 -3.89
N LEU A 3 -6.09 9.62 -4.23
CA LEU A 3 -5.39 9.34 -5.47
C LEU A 3 -6.13 8.25 -6.24
N TYR A 4 -6.15 8.39 -7.55
CA TYR A 4 -6.85 7.46 -8.45
C TYR A 4 -5.92 7.01 -9.56
N ALA A 5 -6.00 5.74 -9.92
CA ALA A 5 -5.28 5.18 -11.05
C ALA A 5 -6.12 4.08 -11.69
N THR A 6 -5.90 3.85 -12.99
CA THR A 6 -6.48 2.72 -13.70
C THR A 6 -5.34 1.94 -14.33
N VAL A 7 -5.32 0.64 -14.08
CA VAL A 7 -4.27 -0.25 -14.60
C VAL A 7 -4.90 -1.39 -15.40
N PRO A 8 -4.23 -1.90 -16.45
CA PRO A 8 -4.82 -2.91 -17.34
C PRO A 8 -4.73 -4.35 -16.82
N SER A 9 -4.61 -4.53 -15.51
CA SER A 9 -4.49 -5.84 -14.87
C SER A 9 -5.80 -6.24 -14.19
N PRO A 10 -6.08 -7.56 -14.04
CA PRO A 10 -7.29 -8.03 -13.35
C PRO A 10 -7.31 -7.59 -11.89
N VAL A 11 -8.51 -7.38 -11.34
CA VAL A 11 -8.68 -6.88 -9.98
C VAL A 11 -8.03 -7.79 -8.92
N GLU A 12 -8.08 -9.09 -9.10
CA GLU A 12 -7.48 -10.05 -8.17
C GLU A 12 -5.96 -9.90 -8.13
N ALA A 13 -5.32 -9.69 -9.27
CA ALA A 13 -3.87 -9.52 -9.36
C ALA A 13 -3.45 -8.18 -8.74
N VAL A 14 -4.18 -7.13 -9.02
CA VAL A 14 -3.92 -5.79 -8.47
C VAL A 14 -4.09 -5.79 -6.96
N PHE A 15 -5.20 -6.33 -6.47
CA PHE A 15 -5.47 -6.40 -5.04
C PHE A 15 -4.42 -7.24 -4.32
N GLY A 16 -4.05 -8.39 -4.87
CA GLY A 16 -3.04 -9.25 -4.26
C GLY A 16 -1.69 -8.55 -4.08
N HIS A 17 -1.34 -7.67 -5.00
CA HIS A 17 -0.12 -6.87 -4.89
C HIS A 17 -0.25 -5.78 -3.81
N LEU A 18 -1.37 -5.06 -3.82
CA LEU A 18 -1.59 -3.94 -2.88
C LEU A 18 -1.85 -4.41 -1.45
N ALA A 19 -2.41 -5.60 -1.28
CA ALA A 19 -2.72 -6.17 0.03
C ALA A 19 -1.55 -6.95 0.64
N ASP A 20 -0.43 -7.06 -0.04
CA ASP A 20 0.75 -7.75 0.43
C ASP A 20 1.67 -6.75 1.16
N PRO A 21 1.83 -6.86 2.50
CA PRO A 21 2.69 -5.94 3.25
C PRO A 21 4.15 -5.96 2.79
N SER A 22 4.64 -7.07 2.27
CA SER A 22 6.01 -7.18 1.77
C SER A 22 6.25 -6.34 0.51
N ARG A 23 5.20 -5.85 -0.13
CA ARG A 23 5.26 -5.06 -1.36
C ARG A 23 4.88 -3.59 -1.18
N LEU A 24 4.76 -3.13 0.06
CA LEU A 24 4.43 -1.72 0.34
C LEU A 24 5.42 -0.75 -0.29
N GLY A 25 6.70 -1.12 -0.36
CA GLY A 25 7.73 -0.30 -1.00
C GLY A 25 7.55 -0.09 -2.50
N ASP A 26 6.69 -0.87 -3.14
CA ASP A 26 6.41 -0.73 -4.58
C ASP A 26 5.54 0.49 -4.88
N TRP A 27 4.85 1.04 -3.88
CA TRP A 27 3.99 2.20 -4.06
C TRP A 27 4.13 3.26 -2.96
N LEU A 28 4.83 2.94 -1.87
CA LEU A 28 5.21 3.88 -0.81
C LEU A 28 6.75 3.93 -0.79
N PRO A 29 7.38 4.82 -1.56
CA PRO A 29 8.83 4.76 -1.77
C PRO A 29 9.67 5.02 -0.52
N ASP A 30 9.11 5.70 0.50
CA ASP A 30 9.81 5.92 1.76
C ASP A 30 9.68 4.75 2.74
N VAL A 31 8.91 3.73 2.39
CA VAL A 31 8.62 2.59 3.24
C VAL A 31 9.30 1.34 2.68
N SER A 32 10.03 0.63 3.54
CA SER A 32 10.63 -0.66 3.19
C SER A 32 10.20 -1.70 4.21
N PRO A 33 9.54 -2.79 3.79
CA PRO A 33 9.24 -3.89 4.68
C PRO A 33 10.53 -4.54 5.19
N ALA A 34 10.56 -4.88 6.47
CA ALA A 34 11.74 -5.48 7.08
C ALA A 34 11.88 -6.97 6.76
N ASP A 35 10.79 -7.63 6.38
CA ASP A 35 10.75 -9.05 6.06
C ASP A 35 10.04 -9.26 4.72
N PRO A 36 10.71 -9.82 3.70
CA PRO A 36 10.10 -10.06 2.40
C PRO A 36 9.08 -11.21 2.38
N GLU A 37 8.98 -11.97 3.47
CA GLU A 37 8.07 -13.11 3.57
C GLU A 37 6.83 -12.81 4.42
N LEU A 38 6.54 -11.54 4.69
CA LEU A 38 5.38 -11.15 5.47
C LEU A 38 4.08 -11.58 4.79
N SER A 39 3.17 -12.12 5.59
CA SER A 39 1.81 -12.40 5.14
C SER A 39 0.84 -11.39 5.73
N GLY A 40 -0.19 -11.04 4.96
CA GLY A 40 -1.22 -10.10 5.38
C GLY A 40 -2.40 -10.78 6.05
N GLY A 41 -3.37 -9.98 6.44
CA GLY A 41 -4.62 -10.39 7.08
C GLY A 41 -4.99 -9.38 8.16
N ILE A 42 -6.29 -9.28 8.47
CA ILE A 42 -6.76 -8.32 9.48
C ILE A 42 -6.06 -8.56 10.81
N GLY A 43 -5.51 -7.49 11.40
CA GLY A 43 -4.81 -7.54 12.67
C GLY A 43 -3.36 -8.01 12.59
N ALA A 44 -2.87 -8.35 11.39
CA ALA A 44 -1.48 -8.73 11.22
C ALA A 44 -0.56 -7.52 11.43
N ASP A 45 0.40 -7.66 12.33
CA ASP A 45 1.43 -6.64 12.57
C ASP A 45 2.70 -7.01 11.83
N PHE A 46 3.40 -6.00 11.32
CA PHE A 46 4.64 -6.23 10.59
C PHE A 46 5.64 -5.09 10.83
N PRO A 47 6.95 -5.42 10.87
CA PRO A 47 7.99 -4.41 11.02
C PRO A 47 8.26 -3.71 9.70
N LEU A 48 8.58 -2.42 9.79
CA LEU A 48 8.93 -1.58 8.65
C LEU A 48 10.16 -0.75 8.95
N THR A 49 10.86 -0.34 7.90
CA THR A 49 11.83 0.74 7.95
C THR A 49 11.30 1.89 7.11
N VAL A 50 11.34 3.09 7.65
CA VAL A 50 10.86 4.30 6.95
C VAL A 50 12.01 5.28 6.80
N HIS A 51 12.15 5.85 5.62
CA HIS A 51 13.15 6.88 5.36
C HIS A 51 12.54 8.26 5.62
N VAL A 52 13.05 8.94 6.64
CA VAL A 52 12.62 10.28 7.03
C VAL A 52 13.83 11.20 6.96
N ASP A 53 13.78 12.18 6.05
CA ASP A 53 14.88 13.15 5.84
C ASP A 53 16.25 12.48 5.65
N GLY A 54 16.29 11.39 4.90
CA GLY A 54 17.51 10.65 4.62
C GLY A 54 17.96 9.71 5.73
N THR A 55 17.18 9.59 6.81
CA THR A 55 17.50 8.73 7.95
C THR A 55 16.52 7.56 7.99
N GLU A 56 17.02 6.35 8.24
CA GLU A 56 16.19 5.17 8.42
C GLU A 56 15.64 5.14 9.84
N VAL A 57 14.31 4.98 9.95
CA VAL A 57 13.61 4.92 11.23
C VAL A 57 12.84 3.60 11.29
N ALA A 58 13.01 2.88 12.40
CA ALA A 58 12.22 1.67 12.64
C ALA A 58 10.77 2.04 12.91
N ALA A 59 9.86 1.31 12.26
CA ALA A 59 8.42 1.55 12.35
C ALA A 59 7.68 0.23 12.34
N SER A 60 6.38 0.28 12.46
CA SER A 60 5.53 -0.90 12.36
C SER A 60 4.25 -0.56 11.60
N GLY A 61 3.58 -1.61 11.14
CA GLY A 61 2.29 -1.46 10.49
C GLY A 61 1.34 -2.55 10.90
N GLU A 62 0.06 -2.32 10.67
CA GLU A 62 -0.97 -3.35 10.82
C GLU A 62 -1.96 -3.25 9.68
N GLU A 63 -2.54 -4.39 9.32
CA GLU A 63 -3.61 -4.44 8.33
C GLU A 63 -4.93 -4.30 9.07
N THR A 64 -5.66 -3.21 8.79
CA THR A 64 -6.87 -2.83 9.54
C THR A 64 -8.16 -3.24 8.83
N ALA A 65 -8.10 -3.52 7.53
CA ALA A 65 -9.23 -4.00 6.75
C ALA A 65 -8.71 -4.90 5.65
N PHE A 66 -9.43 -5.99 5.39
CA PHE A 66 -9.05 -6.93 4.34
C PHE A 66 -10.32 -7.60 3.81
N GLU A 67 -10.78 -7.11 2.65
CA GLU A 67 -11.97 -7.64 1.97
C GLU A 67 -11.61 -7.90 0.51
N PRO A 68 -11.01 -9.07 0.20
CA PRO A 68 -10.60 -9.38 -1.17
C PRO A 68 -11.78 -9.47 -2.12
N PRO A 69 -11.63 -9.01 -3.36
CA PRO A 69 -10.49 -8.28 -3.91
C PRO A 69 -10.72 -6.77 -3.95
N TRP A 70 -11.50 -6.21 -3.00
CA TRP A 70 -12.04 -4.84 -3.10
C TRP A 70 -11.38 -3.84 -2.16
N LEU A 71 -11.01 -4.27 -0.94
CA LEU A 71 -10.61 -3.33 0.10
C LEU A 71 -9.44 -3.87 0.92
N VAL A 72 -8.41 -3.06 1.08
CA VAL A 72 -7.36 -3.27 2.08
C VAL A 72 -7.10 -1.96 2.80
N GLY A 73 -6.90 -2.03 4.12
CA GLY A 73 -6.55 -0.87 4.93
C GLY A 73 -5.29 -1.14 5.72
N TYR A 74 -4.49 -0.11 5.89
CA TYR A 74 -3.26 -0.18 6.68
C TYR A 74 -3.22 0.95 7.68
N ARG A 75 -2.56 0.71 8.80
CA ARG A 75 -2.19 1.73 9.77
C ARG A 75 -0.70 1.61 10.02
N LEU A 76 0.05 2.66 9.72
CA LEU A 76 1.49 2.68 9.89
C LEU A 76 1.86 3.57 11.07
N PHE A 77 2.66 3.02 11.98
CA PHE A 77 3.10 3.69 13.19
C PHE A 77 4.54 4.15 13.00
N ILE A 78 4.73 5.44 12.77
CA ILE A 78 6.02 6.05 12.47
C ILE A 78 6.33 7.11 13.53
N GLY A 79 7.24 6.80 14.45
CA GLY A 79 7.51 7.66 15.59
C GLY A 79 6.25 7.79 16.46
N SER A 80 5.84 9.02 16.73
CA SER A 80 4.62 9.31 17.50
C SER A 80 3.39 9.48 16.61
N ARG A 81 3.52 9.28 15.29
CA ARG A 81 2.42 9.50 14.33
C ARG A 81 1.83 8.20 13.84
N VAL A 82 0.54 8.23 13.54
CA VAL A 82 -0.20 7.12 12.96
C VAL A 82 -0.73 7.55 11.59
N HIS A 83 -0.42 6.76 10.56
CA HIS A 83 -0.83 7.05 9.19
C HIS A 83 -1.80 5.98 8.73
N GLY A 84 -3.05 6.37 8.47
CA GLY A 84 -4.05 5.49 7.91
C GLY A 84 -4.01 5.53 6.38
N ILE A 85 -4.11 4.36 5.74
CA ILE A 85 -4.19 4.25 4.29
C ILE A 85 -5.30 3.27 3.95
N ARG A 86 -6.19 3.67 3.06
CA ARG A 86 -7.27 2.81 2.60
C ARG A 86 -7.19 2.68 1.09
N VAL A 87 -7.17 1.46 0.59
CA VAL A 87 -7.08 1.17 -0.83
C VAL A 87 -8.32 0.40 -1.27
N THR A 88 -9.01 0.94 -2.27
CA THR A 88 -10.18 0.30 -2.86
C THR A 88 -9.87 -0.05 -4.31
N CYS A 89 -10.18 -1.28 -4.70
CA CYS A 89 -10.02 -1.77 -6.06
C CYS A 89 -11.40 -2.06 -6.65
N THR A 90 -11.64 -1.58 -7.87
CA THR A 90 -12.91 -1.79 -8.56
C THR A 90 -12.63 -2.32 -9.97
N ALA A 91 -13.29 -3.40 -10.35
CA ALA A 91 -13.18 -3.91 -11.71
C ALA A 91 -13.76 -2.91 -12.70
N ASP A 92 -13.04 -2.69 -13.79
CA ASP A 92 -13.33 -1.70 -14.81
C ASP A 92 -13.19 -2.37 -16.18
N ALA A 93 -13.83 -1.83 -17.21
CA ALA A 93 -13.73 -2.36 -18.57
C ALA A 93 -12.29 -2.37 -19.09
N ARG A 94 -11.40 -1.54 -18.53
CA ARG A 94 -9.98 -1.45 -18.91
C ARG A 94 -9.05 -2.24 -17.98
N GLY A 95 -9.59 -2.87 -16.93
CA GLY A 95 -8.80 -3.59 -15.95
C GLY A 95 -9.25 -3.30 -14.52
N THR A 96 -8.47 -2.55 -13.77
CA THR A 96 -8.78 -2.21 -12.38
C THR A 96 -8.62 -0.72 -12.13
N ARG A 97 -9.61 -0.15 -11.46
CA ARG A 97 -9.55 1.20 -10.93
C ARG A 97 -9.11 1.14 -9.47
N ILE A 98 -8.07 1.89 -9.13
CA ILE A 98 -7.51 1.95 -7.79
C ILE A 98 -7.84 3.31 -7.18
N HIS A 99 -8.32 3.30 -5.94
CA HIS A 99 -8.51 4.51 -5.15
C HIS A 99 -7.71 4.37 -3.85
N ILE A 100 -6.77 5.29 -3.62
CA ILE A 100 -5.97 5.32 -2.39
C ILE A 100 -6.37 6.56 -1.60
N HIS A 101 -6.88 6.35 -0.40
CA HIS A 101 -7.30 7.41 0.50
C HIS A 101 -6.42 7.48 1.73
N GLN A 102 -5.98 8.69 2.08
CA GLN A 102 -5.31 8.98 3.35
C GLN A 102 -6.04 10.14 4.01
N PRO A 103 -6.22 10.12 5.34
CA PRO A 103 -6.83 11.24 6.05
C PRO A 103 -6.07 12.56 5.81
N ASP A 104 -6.82 13.66 5.76
CA ASP A 104 -6.31 14.99 5.47
C ASP A 104 -5.83 15.68 6.75
N ASP A 105 -4.87 15.08 7.42
CA ASP A 105 -4.33 15.56 8.70
C ASP A 105 -2.92 16.15 8.59
N GLY A 106 -2.46 16.37 7.35
CA GLY A 106 -1.14 16.93 7.08
C GLY A 106 0.01 15.92 7.18
N ALA A 107 -0.30 14.65 7.43
CA ALA A 107 0.69 13.59 7.63
C ALA A 107 0.63 12.50 6.55
N ALA A 108 0.15 12.84 5.36
CA ALA A 108 0.03 11.88 4.27
C ALA A 108 1.41 11.37 3.81
N LEU A 109 1.50 10.07 3.59
CA LEU A 109 2.71 9.45 3.06
C LEU A 109 2.78 9.65 1.54
N LEU A 110 4.01 9.72 1.02
CA LEU A 110 4.22 9.80 -0.42
C LEU A 110 3.77 8.49 -1.09
N VAL A 111 2.92 8.62 -2.10
CA VAL A 111 2.50 7.51 -2.94
C VAL A 111 3.02 7.76 -4.35
N ASP A 112 3.72 6.78 -4.92
CA ASP A 112 4.26 6.87 -6.27
C ASP A 112 3.44 5.95 -7.19
N LEU A 113 2.47 6.52 -7.89
CA LEU A 113 1.58 5.77 -8.80
C LEU A 113 2.33 5.24 -10.02
N ALA A 114 3.34 5.96 -10.52
CA ALA A 114 4.14 5.49 -11.66
C ALA A 114 4.93 4.23 -11.28
N ARG A 115 5.51 4.23 -10.07
CA ARG A 115 6.24 3.08 -9.55
C ARG A 115 5.30 1.88 -9.35
N LEU A 116 4.11 2.12 -8.80
CA LEU A 116 3.09 1.09 -8.62
C LEU A 116 2.69 0.48 -9.97
N THR A 117 2.45 1.31 -10.98
CA THR A 117 2.06 0.83 -12.30
C THR A 117 3.14 -0.06 -12.92
N ARG A 118 4.42 0.35 -12.78
CA ARG A 118 5.55 -0.48 -13.27
C ARG A 118 5.63 -1.81 -12.55
N ALA A 119 5.44 -1.80 -11.23
CA ALA A 119 5.48 -3.03 -10.43
C ALA A 119 4.35 -3.99 -10.80
N LEU A 120 3.15 -3.47 -11.02
CA LEU A 120 2.00 -4.27 -11.44
C LEU A 120 2.20 -4.87 -12.84
N ARG A 121 2.79 -4.12 -13.75
CA ARG A 121 3.11 -4.63 -15.09
C ARG A 121 4.16 -5.74 -15.03
N ALA A 122 5.17 -5.58 -14.21
CA ALA A 122 6.20 -6.59 -14.04
C ALA A 122 5.64 -7.88 -13.42
N ALA A 123 4.71 -7.75 -12.47
CA ALA A 123 4.06 -8.90 -11.84
C ALA A 123 3.10 -9.63 -12.80
N ALA A 124 2.46 -8.90 -13.71
CA ALA A 124 1.53 -9.47 -14.69
C ALA A 124 2.24 -10.09 -15.90
N GLY A 125 3.45 -9.65 -16.15
CA GLY A 125 4.26 -10.11 -17.28
C GLY A 125 5.00 -11.37 -17.03
#